data_887703d8700be104ed63785f224f4a0b
#
_entry.id   887703d8700be104ed63785f224f4a0b
#
_cell.length_a   1.000
_cell.length_b   1.000
_cell.length_c   1.000
_cell.angle_alpha   90.00
_cell.angle_beta   90.00
_cell.angle_gamma   90.00
#
_symmetry.space_group_name_H-M   'P 1'
#
loop_
_entity.id
_entity.type
_entity.pdbx_description
1 polymer ?
#
loop_
_entity_poly.entity_id
_entity_poly.type
_entity_poly.pdbx_seq_one_letter_code
_entity_poly.pdbx_strand_id
1 'polypeptide(L)'
;MGYIGVQATEAILERLREQVKENHIKEPADCKSFLIQNIKEQMQVQETAYVFEERQSVVLVIGVNGVGKTTTVGKLAGKLKGQGRRVLIAAADTFRAAAGEQLSEWADRAGVDMIGGSEGSDPASVIFDAVNAAKARNIDVLLCDTAGRLHNKKNLMEELKKINLII
;
A
#
# COMPACT_ATOMS: atom_id res chain seq x y z
N MET A 1 -10.55 -22.64 0.98
CA MET A 1 -10.35 -22.53 -0.48
C MET A 1 -9.94 -21.09 -0.80
N GLY A 2 -8.78 -20.89 -1.44
CA GLY A 2 -8.38 -19.59 -1.95
C GLY A 2 -8.99 -19.39 -3.36
N TYR A 3 -9.61 -18.24 -3.58
CA TYR A 3 -10.12 -17.89 -4.91
C TYR A 3 -9.13 -16.94 -5.57
N ILE A 4 -8.57 -17.36 -6.70
CA ILE A 4 -7.79 -16.51 -7.59
C ILE A 4 -8.76 -15.93 -8.63
N GLY A 5 -8.68 -14.62 -8.91
CA GLY A 5 -9.55 -13.98 -9.90
C GLY A 5 -9.38 -14.59 -11.31
N VAL A 6 -10.43 -14.53 -12.13
CA VAL A 6 -10.46 -15.16 -13.47
C VAL A 6 -9.28 -14.71 -14.34
N GLN A 7 -9.00 -13.40 -14.40
CA GLN A 7 -7.89 -12.86 -15.21
C GLN A 7 -6.51 -13.40 -14.78
N ALA A 8 -6.25 -13.47 -13.46
CA ALA A 8 -5.00 -14.04 -12.97
C ALA A 8 -4.90 -15.53 -13.25
N THR A 9 -6.01 -16.27 -13.13
CA THR A 9 -6.07 -17.70 -13.45
C THR A 9 -5.77 -17.95 -14.94
N GLU A 10 -6.37 -17.17 -15.83
CA GLU A 10 -6.14 -17.27 -17.28
C GLU A 10 -4.67 -16.99 -17.61
N ALA A 11 -4.10 -15.93 -17.11
CA ALA A 11 -2.69 -15.58 -17.32
C ALA A 11 -1.73 -16.68 -16.82
N ILE A 12 -2.00 -17.26 -15.64
CA ILE A 12 -1.21 -18.36 -15.08
C ILE A 12 -1.29 -19.62 -16.00
N LEU A 13 -2.49 -19.97 -16.45
CA LEU A 13 -2.70 -21.15 -17.27
C LEU A 13 -2.11 -20.99 -18.68
N GLU A 14 -2.21 -19.81 -19.28
CA GLU A 14 -1.66 -19.52 -20.59
C GLU A 14 -0.13 -19.64 -20.56
N ARG A 15 0.52 -19.00 -19.61
CA ARG A 15 1.98 -19.11 -19.41
C ARG A 15 2.42 -20.55 -19.11
N LEU A 16 1.64 -21.31 -18.33
CA LEU A 16 1.95 -22.72 -18.08
C LEU A 16 1.86 -23.54 -19.35
N ARG A 17 0.85 -23.32 -20.20
CA ARG A 17 0.71 -24.04 -21.49
C ARG A 17 1.89 -23.76 -22.41
N GLU A 18 2.35 -22.51 -22.49
CA GLU A 18 3.53 -22.13 -23.26
C GLU A 18 4.78 -22.85 -22.75
N GLN A 19 5.04 -22.82 -21.44
CA GLN A 19 6.19 -23.48 -20.82
C GLN A 19 6.17 -25.00 -20.99
N VAL A 20 5.01 -25.64 -20.86
CA VAL A 20 4.85 -27.10 -21.11
C VAL A 20 5.21 -27.45 -22.56
N LYS A 21 4.83 -26.57 -23.49
CA LYS A 21 5.08 -26.78 -24.94
C LYS A 21 6.55 -26.55 -25.29
N GLU A 22 7.14 -25.48 -24.80
CA GLU A 22 8.54 -25.12 -25.05
C GLU A 22 9.52 -26.13 -24.42
N ASN A 23 9.25 -26.58 -23.21
CA ASN A 23 10.14 -27.50 -22.48
C ASN A 23 9.78 -28.97 -22.68
N HIS A 24 8.83 -29.28 -23.57
CA HIS A 24 8.38 -30.65 -23.87
C HIS A 24 8.04 -31.48 -22.64
N ILE A 25 7.39 -30.86 -21.63
CA ILE A 25 7.07 -31.49 -20.35
C ILE A 25 6.02 -32.59 -20.56
N LYS A 26 6.35 -33.81 -20.11
CA LYS A 26 5.47 -34.96 -20.23
C LYS A 26 4.96 -35.48 -18.90
N GLU A 27 5.68 -35.21 -17.82
CA GLU A 27 5.36 -35.71 -16.48
C GLU A 27 4.50 -34.70 -15.69
N PRO A 28 3.40 -35.16 -15.05
CA PRO A 28 2.54 -34.28 -14.24
C PRO A 28 3.26 -33.59 -13.07
N ALA A 29 4.27 -34.25 -12.50
CA ALA A 29 5.07 -33.71 -11.40
C ALA A 29 5.86 -32.46 -11.84
N ASP A 30 6.44 -32.48 -13.03
CA ASP A 30 7.16 -31.34 -13.60
C ASP A 30 6.20 -30.18 -13.89
N CYS A 31 5.02 -30.47 -14.46
CA CYS A 31 3.98 -29.49 -14.71
C CYS A 31 3.57 -28.75 -13.41
N LYS A 32 3.43 -29.48 -12.29
CA LYS A 32 3.14 -28.90 -10.99
C LYS A 32 4.29 -27.99 -10.50
N SER A 33 5.53 -28.41 -10.70
CA SER A 33 6.70 -27.63 -10.32
C SER A 33 6.79 -26.32 -11.10
N PHE A 34 6.55 -26.35 -12.41
CA PHE A 34 6.47 -25.17 -13.27
C PHE A 34 5.31 -24.25 -12.87
N LEU A 35 4.14 -24.79 -12.53
CA LEU A 35 3.02 -23.99 -12.02
C LEU A 35 3.38 -23.22 -10.75
N ILE A 36 4.01 -23.90 -9.79
CA ILE A 36 4.46 -23.28 -8.53
C ILE A 36 5.48 -22.17 -8.82
N GLN A 37 6.44 -22.44 -9.69
CA GLN A 37 7.47 -21.47 -10.07
C GLN A 37 6.86 -20.25 -10.76
N ASN A 38 5.94 -20.45 -11.71
CA ASN A 38 5.23 -19.39 -12.41
C ASN A 38 4.45 -18.48 -11.44
N ILE A 39 3.73 -19.07 -10.46
CA ILE A 39 3.02 -18.31 -9.44
C ILE A 39 4.01 -17.52 -8.57
N LYS A 40 5.12 -18.13 -8.14
CA LYS A 40 6.15 -17.43 -7.36
C LYS A 40 6.72 -16.23 -8.12
N GLU A 41 7.05 -16.38 -9.40
CA GLU A 41 7.57 -15.29 -10.24
C GLU A 41 6.58 -14.15 -10.38
N GLN A 42 5.29 -14.45 -10.55
CA GLN A 42 4.24 -13.42 -10.60
C GLN A 42 4.00 -12.72 -9.26
N MET A 43 4.33 -13.37 -8.15
CA MET A 43 4.24 -12.78 -6.81
C MET A 43 5.51 -12.03 -6.40
N GLN A 44 6.60 -12.17 -7.15
CA GLN A 44 7.82 -11.40 -6.88
C GLN A 44 7.61 -9.93 -7.24
N VAL A 45 7.59 -9.09 -6.23
CA VAL A 45 7.67 -7.62 -6.39
C VAL A 45 9.15 -7.29 -6.60
N GLN A 46 9.45 -6.44 -7.57
CA GLN A 46 10.82 -5.99 -7.79
C GLN A 46 11.38 -5.37 -6.49
N GLU A 47 12.61 -5.70 -6.13
CA GLU A 47 13.27 -5.22 -4.90
C GLU A 47 13.28 -3.68 -4.79
N THR A 48 13.30 -2.97 -5.91
CA THR A 48 13.20 -1.51 -5.97
C THR A 48 11.91 -0.92 -5.40
N ALA A 49 10.86 -1.73 -5.19
CA ALA A 49 9.60 -1.27 -4.62
C ALA A 49 9.71 -0.83 -3.14
N TYR A 50 10.79 -1.16 -2.45
CA TYR A 50 10.95 -0.91 -1.02
C TYR A 50 12.11 0.02 -0.64
N VAL A 51 12.77 0.67 -1.61
CA VAL A 51 13.90 1.59 -1.36
C VAL A 51 13.39 3.01 -0.98
N PHE A 52 12.24 3.10 -0.32
CA PHE A 52 11.66 4.37 0.11
C PHE A 52 12.48 5.07 1.21
N GLU A 53 13.34 4.33 1.91
CA GLU A 53 14.21 4.88 2.96
C GLU A 53 15.34 5.76 2.42
N GLU A 54 15.72 5.60 1.16
CA GLU A 54 16.86 6.33 0.54
C GLU A 54 16.44 7.59 -0.22
N ARG A 55 15.13 7.80 -0.42
CA ARG A 55 14.58 8.92 -1.19
C ARG A 55 13.46 9.59 -0.44
N GLN A 56 13.13 10.83 -0.82
CA GLN A 56 11.86 11.43 -0.43
C GLN A 56 10.74 10.57 -1.00
N SER A 57 9.90 10.03 -0.13
CA SER A 57 8.94 9.01 -0.52
C SER A 57 7.56 9.25 0.09
N VAL A 58 6.53 8.91 -0.67
CA VAL A 58 5.15 8.84 -0.20
C VAL A 58 4.74 7.38 -0.08
N VAL A 59 4.36 6.95 1.10
CA VAL A 59 3.96 5.56 1.40
C VAL A 59 2.48 5.51 1.72
N LEU A 60 1.69 4.88 0.84
CA LEU A 60 0.27 4.64 1.07
C LEU A 60 0.09 3.30 1.79
N VAL A 61 -0.51 3.33 3.00
CA VAL A 61 -0.83 2.11 3.74
C VAL A 61 -2.27 1.73 3.43
N ILE A 62 -2.43 0.70 2.64
CA ILE A 62 -3.72 0.21 2.13
C ILE A 62 -4.09 -1.13 2.74
N GLY A 63 -5.38 -1.44 2.80
CA GLY A 63 -5.90 -2.72 3.31
C GLY A 63 -7.31 -2.57 3.87
N VAL A 64 -7.92 -3.69 4.25
CA VAL A 64 -9.29 -3.72 4.79
C VAL A 64 -9.37 -3.10 6.18
N ASN A 65 -10.59 -2.82 6.67
CA ASN A 65 -10.78 -2.35 8.03
C ASN A 65 -10.35 -3.41 9.05
N GLY A 66 -9.76 -2.98 10.17
CA GLY A 66 -9.36 -3.87 11.26
C GLY A 66 -8.04 -4.62 11.09
N VAL A 67 -7.36 -4.53 9.92
CA VAL A 67 -6.06 -5.23 9.70
C VAL A 67 -4.86 -4.52 10.33
N GLY A 68 -5.06 -3.38 10.98
CA GLY A 68 -3.99 -2.67 11.69
C GLY A 68 -3.25 -1.60 10.88
N LYS A 69 -3.86 -1.01 9.84
CA LYS A 69 -3.24 0.07 9.03
C LYS A 69 -2.77 1.24 9.90
N THR A 70 -3.66 1.85 10.64
CA THR A 70 -3.38 2.98 11.54
C THR A 70 -2.27 2.66 12.55
N THR A 71 -2.31 1.47 13.15
CA THR A 71 -1.26 1.00 14.06
C THR A 71 0.08 0.82 13.34
N THR A 72 0.06 0.33 12.10
CA THR A 72 1.27 0.14 11.29
C THR A 72 1.89 1.49 10.92
N VAL A 73 1.06 2.46 10.50
CA VAL A 73 1.52 3.84 10.23
C VAL A 73 2.21 4.42 11.47
N GLY A 74 1.58 4.35 12.64
CA GLY A 74 2.15 4.88 13.89
C GLY A 74 3.49 4.22 14.27
N LYS A 75 3.55 2.88 14.22
CA LYS A 75 4.79 2.15 14.52
C LYS A 75 5.91 2.43 13.52
N LEU A 76 5.57 2.52 12.24
CA LEU A 76 6.52 2.82 11.18
C LEU A 76 7.05 4.26 11.32
N ALA A 77 6.17 5.22 11.64
CA ALA A 77 6.56 6.59 11.91
C ALA A 77 7.59 6.69 13.05
N GLY A 78 7.32 6.02 14.18
CA GLY A 78 8.26 5.98 15.31
C GLY A 78 9.59 5.33 14.96
N LYS A 79 9.57 4.22 14.20
CA LYS A 79 10.78 3.55 13.73
C LYS A 79 11.63 4.47 12.83
N LEU A 80 11.03 5.07 11.83
CA LEU A 80 11.72 5.97 10.88
C LEU A 80 12.25 7.23 11.58
N LYS A 81 11.47 7.81 12.50
CA LYS A 81 11.91 8.94 13.34
C LYS A 81 13.11 8.55 14.18
N GLY A 82 13.10 7.36 14.79
CA GLY A 82 14.24 6.84 15.57
C GLY A 82 15.49 6.60 14.73
N GLN A 83 15.36 6.43 13.42
CA GLN A 83 16.45 6.36 12.44
C GLN A 83 16.93 7.76 11.97
N GLY A 84 16.40 8.84 12.54
CA GLY A 84 16.77 10.22 12.19
C GLY A 84 16.06 10.77 10.95
N ARG A 85 15.03 10.08 10.43
CA ARG A 85 14.25 10.56 9.27
C ARG A 85 13.23 11.61 9.69
N ARG A 86 13.01 12.60 8.84
CA ARG A 86 11.91 13.55 8.95
C ARG A 86 10.66 12.90 8.40
N VAL A 87 9.70 12.65 9.27
CA VAL A 87 8.47 11.91 8.94
C VAL A 87 7.26 12.82 9.12
N LEU A 88 6.30 12.72 8.21
CA LEU A 88 4.99 13.35 8.29
C LEU A 88 3.93 12.28 8.10
N ILE A 89 2.80 12.40 8.80
CA ILE A 89 1.65 11.52 8.65
C ILE A 89 0.52 12.26 7.96
N ALA A 90 -0.18 11.61 7.01
CA ALA A 90 -1.44 12.07 6.42
C ALA A 90 -2.59 11.17 6.89
N ALA A 91 -3.58 11.77 7.57
CA ALA A 91 -4.79 11.10 8.04
C ALA A 91 -5.86 11.11 6.93
N ALA A 92 -5.72 10.20 5.95
CA ALA A 92 -6.63 10.10 4.80
C ALA A 92 -7.78 9.09 4.99
N ASP A 93 -7.93 8.46 6.18
CA ASP A 93 -9.17 7.77 6.58
C ASP A 93 -10.16 8.78 7.14
N THR A 94 -10.72 9.63 6.28
CA THR A 94 -11.61 10.74 6.65
C THR A 94 -13.04 10.31 6.97
N PHE A 95 -13.37 9.04 6.75
CA PHE A 95 -14.72 8.50 6.95
C PHE A 95 -14.96 7.97 8.36
N ARG A 96 -13.93 7.89 9.17
CA ARG A 96 -14.00 7.36 10.54
C ARG A 96 -13.42 8.39 11.50
N ALA A 97 -14.28 9.11 12.22
CA ALA A 97 -13.86 10.10 13.22
C ALA A 97 -12.81 9.54 14.20
N ALA A 98 -13.06 8.36 14.76
CA ALA A 98 -12.14 7.71 15.67
C ALA A 98 -10.79 7.28 15.03
N ALA A 99 -10.68 7.21 13.71
CA ALA A 99 -9.42 6.87 13.04
C ALA A 99 -8.44 8.05 13.08
N GLY A 100 -8.93 9.27 12.89
CA GLY A 100 -8.13 10.49 13.01
C GLY A 100 -7.60 10.70 14.43
N GLU A 101 -8.46 10.54 15.44
CA GLU A 101 -8.07 10.63 16.85
C GLU A 101 -7.03 9.57 17.22
N GLN A 102 -7.25 8.32 16.85
CA GLN A 102 -6.31 7.22 17.07
C GLN A 102 -4.96 7.48 16.40
N LEU A 103 -4.96 8.02 15.18
CA LEU A 103 -3.74 8.31 14.45
C LEU A 103 -2.99 9.49 15.07
N SER A 104 -3.72 10.49 15.60
CA SER A 104 -3.13 11.61 16.36
C SER A 104 -2.37 11.12 17.58
N GLU A 105 -2.94 10.21 18.38
CA GLU A 105 -2.24 9.61 19.52
C GLU A 105 -0.94 8.88 19.09
N TRP A 106 -0.96 8.20 17.93
CA TRP A 106 0.24 7.55 17.40
C TRP A 106 1.27 8.58 16.93
N ALA A 107 0.84 9.67 16.28
CA ALA A 107 1.73 10.76 15.85
C ALA A 107 2.42 11.40 17.05
N ASP A 108 1.67 11.71 18.12
CA ASP A 108 2.19 12.28 19.37
C ASP A 108 3.20 11.34 20.03
N ARG A 109 2.89 10.04 20.14
CA ARG A 109 3.82 9.04 20.69
C ARG A 109 5.10 8.89 19.87
N ALA A 110 5.00 9.02 18.56
CA ALA A 110 6.14 8.96 17.64
C ALA A 110 6.92 10.30 17.58
N GLY A 111 6.36 11.39 18.08
CA GLY A 111 6.92 12.74 17.99
C GLY A 111 6.98 13.25 16.55
N VAL A 112 5.97 12.95 15.73
CA VAL A 112 5.87 13.35 14.32
C VAL A 112 4.63 14.20 14.08
N ASP A 113 4.72 15.13 13.13
CA ASP A 113 3.57 15.96 12.73
C ASP A 113 2.56 15.14 11.93
N MET A 114 1.30 15.56 11.99
CA MET A 114 0.20 14.97 11.23
C MET A 114 -0.56 16.06 10.46
N ILE A 115 -0.93 15.77 9.23
CA ILE A 115 -1.89 16.54 8.43
C ILE A 115 -3.18 15.71 8.36
N GLY A 116 -4.30 16.33 8.71
CA GLY A 116 -5.62 15.73 8.62
C GLY A 116 -6.63 16.71 8.05
N GLY A 117 -7.75 16.18 7.58
CA GLY A 117 -8.93 16.95 7.16
C GLY A 117 -10.05 16.83 8.18
N SER A 118 -11.13 17.60 8.00
CA SER A 118 -12.38 17.41 8.70
C SER A 118 -13.00 16.05 8.36
N GLU A 119 -13.86 15.53 9.24
CA GLU A 119 -14.63 14.31 8.93
C GLU A 119 -15.42 14.48 7.62
N GLY A 120 -15.35 13.46 6.75
CA GLY A 120 -15.96 13.46 5.43
C GLY A 120 -15.22 14.24 4.35
N SER A 121 -14.05 14.82 4.63
CA SER A 121 -13.21 15.45 3.61
C SER A 121 -12.82 14.45 2.51
N ASP A 122 -12.50 14.94 1.31
CA ASP A 122 -11.94 14.10 0.25
C ASP A 122 -10.53 13.61 0.65
N PRO A 123 -10.31 12.28 0.76
CA PRO A 123 -8.98 11.73 1.09
C PRO A 123 -7.87 12.25 0.16
N ALA A 124 -8.17 12.45 -1.11
CA ALA A 124 -7.22 12.96 -2.08
C ALA A 124 -6.78 14.40 -1.77
N SER A 125 -7.69 15.26 -1.27
CA SER A 125 -7.32 16.62 -0.87
C SER A 125 -6.42 16.62 0.37
N VAL A 126 -6.67 15.74 1.35
CA VAL A 126 -5.81 15.60 2.52
C VAL A 126 -4.39 15.16 2.12
N ILE A 127 -4.28 14.21 1.19
CA ILE A 127 -2.98 13.76 0.68
C ILE A 127 -2.29 14.86 -0.11
N PHE A 128 -3.02 15.63 -0.93
CA PHE A 128 -2.48 16.78 -1.66
C PHE A 128 -1.87 17.82 -0.71
N ASP A 129 -2.59 18.19 0.33
CA ASP A 129 -2.10 19.14 1.34
C ASP A 129 -0.88 18.57 2.07
N ALA A 130 -0.89 17.28 2.42
CA ALA A 130 0.22 16.61 3.07
C ALA A 130 1.48 16.54 2.16
N VAL A 131 1.31 16.28 0.85
CA VAL A 131 2.42 16.29 -0.12
C VAL A 131 3.03 17.70 -0.23
N ASN A 132 2.21 18.75 -0.29
CA ASN A 132 2.70 20.12 -0.32
C ASN A 132 3.43 20.49 0.97
N ALA A 133 2.89 20.11 2.12
CA ALA A 133 3.54 20.31 3.42
C ALA A 133 4.85 19.51 3.49
N ALA A 134 4.89 18.28 3.01
CA ALA A 134 6.08 17.45 2.98
C ALA A 134 7.19 18.07 2.13
N LYS A 135 6.86 18.58 0.94
CA LYS A 135 7.80 19.31 0.08
C LYS A 135 8.34 20.56 0.76
N ALA A 136 7.44 21.39 1.34
CA ALA A 136 7.83 22.64 2.01
C ALA A 136 8.72 22.44 3.24
N ARG A 137 8.51 21.34 3.99
CA ARG A 137 9.25 20.99 5.21
C ARG A 137 10.44 20.06 4.96
N ASN A 138 10.75 19.75 3.71
CA ASN A 138 11.77 18.76 3.32
C ASN A 138 11.62 17.42 4.06
N ILE A 139 10.42 16.89 4.15
CA ILE A 139 10.13 15.60 4.77
C ILE A 139 10.76 14.47 3.95
N ASP A 140 11.36 13.49 4.62
CA ASP A 140 11.98 12.35 3.96
C ASP A 140 10.94 11.27 3.63
N VAL A 141 9.97 11.05 4.53
CA VAL A 141 8.91 10.05 4.34
C VAL A 141 7.55 10.60 4.76
N LEU A 142 6.60 10.61 3.84
CA LEU A 142 5.18 10.88 4.09
C LEU A 142 4.43 9.55 4.19
N LEU A 143 3.85 9.24 5.35
CA LEU A 143 3.05 8.05 5.60
C LEU A 143 1.56 8.41 5.52
N CYS A 144 0.81 7.78 4.61
CA CYS A 144 -0.62 8.03 4.43
C CYS A 144 -1.45 6.86 4.95
N ASP A 145 -2.26 7.09 5.99
CA ASP A 145 -3.28 6.14 6.44
C ASP A 145 -4.55 6.32 5.62
N THR A 146 -4.97 5.26 4.94
CA THR A 146 -6.12 5.31 4.02
C THR A 146 -7.31 4.51 4.55
N ALA A 147 -8.51 4.83 4.08
CA ALA A 147 -9.72 4.08 4.39
C ALA A 147 -9.63 2.62 3.89
N GLY A 148 -10.25 1.71 4.64
CA GLY A 148 -10.19 0.26 4.36
C GLY A 148 -11.51 -0.32 3.85
N ARG A 149 -12.16 0.29 2.88
CA ARG A 149 -13.49 -0.14 2.40
C ARG A 149 -13.40 -1.30 1.41
N LEU A 150 -13.65 -2.54 1.89
CA LEU A 150 -13.65 -3.73 1.02
C LEU A 150 -14.95 -3.94 0.24
N HIS A 151 -16.08 -3.46 0.74
CA HIS A 151 -17.37 -3.74 0.12
C HIS A 151 -17.56 -2.99 -1.21
N ASN A 152 -16.67 -2.10 -1.58
CA ASN A 152 -16.72 -1.37 -2.84
C ASN A 152 -15.33 -1.27 -3.48
N LYS A 153 -14.81 -2.42 -3.93
CA LYS A 153 -13.49 -2.53 -4.57
C LYS A 153 -13.29 -1.51 -5.70
N LYS A 154 -14.36 -1.22 -6.46
CA LYS A 154 -14.29 -0.27 -7.58
C LYS A 154 -14.00 1.14 -7.09
N ASN A 155 -14.71 1.61 -6.06
CA ASN A 155 -14.51 2.95 -5.51
C ASN A 155 -13.14 3.11 -4.84
N LEU A 156 -12.65 2.06 -4.14
CA LEU A 156 -11.31 2.08 -3.57
C LEU A 156 -10.23 2.20 -4.64
N MET A 157 -10.36 1.47 -5.74
CA MET A 157 -9.39 1.54 -6.84
C MET A 157 -9.44 2.89 -7.58
N GLU A 158 -10.61 3.50 -7.71
CA GLU A 158 -10.77 4.84 -8.27
C GLU A 158 -10.15 5.91 -7.35
N GLU A 159 -10.34 5.78 -6.04
CA GLU A 159 -9.72 6.64 -5.03
C GLU A 159 -8.18 6.52 -5.08
N LEU A 160 -7.64 5.32 -5.11
CA LEU A 160 -6.20 5.09 -5.24
C LEU A 160 -5.63 5.64 -6.56
N LYS A 161 -6.36 5.53 -7.68
CA LYS A 161 -5.97 6.15 -8.95
C LYS A 161 -5.92 7.67 -8.84
N LYS A 162 -6.92 8.28 -8.19
CA LYS A 162 -6.96 9.72 -7.96
C LYS A 162 -5.78 10.19 -7.10
N ILE A 163 -5.45 9.45 -6.04
CA ILE A 163 -4.30 9.70 -5.18
C ILE A 163 -2.99 9.59 -5.96
N ASN A 164 -2.86 8.57 -6.81
CA ASN A 164 -1.64 8.36 -7.63
C ASN A 164 -1.39 9.48 -8.65
N LEU A 165 -2.40 10.26 -9.01
CA LEU A 165 -2.24 11.44 -9.88
C LEU A 165 -1.73 12.67 -9.11
N ILE A 166 -1.81 12.66 -7.79
CA ILE A 166 -1.43 13.77 -6.90
C ILE A 166 0.01 13.63 -6.43
N ILE A 167 0.49 12.41 -6.28
CA ILE A 167 1.85 12.06 -5.84
C ILE A 167 2.84 12.14 -7.01
#